data_96c1f9860621fa125ef0da9e49631987
#
_entry.id   96c1f9860621fa125ef0da9e49631987
#
_cell.length_a   1.000
_cell.length_b   1.000
_cell.length_c   1.000
_cell.angle_alpha   90.00
_cell.angle_beta   90.00
_cell.angle_gamma   90.00
#
_symmetry.space_group_name_H-M   'P 1'
#
loop_
_entity.id
_entity.type
_entity.pdbx_description
1 polymer ?
#
loop_
_entity_poly.entity_id
_entity_poly.type
_entity_poly.pdbx_seq_one_letter_code
_entity_poly.pdbx_strand_id
1 'polypeptide(L)'
;MPDRKLAEVAGIGKTAAAEVRQRLTETGVLHATRTGLQIVDRKALEEDFLGGYERVLRPELFMGRFRPLERDPTTLLEKFKQWAGQNEVPWAVTGAPAAFRLQRFYRGEEVPVFIGTAPDRLTRDLKLLPDKNGTVTLLREFGTLFPWRVEGGVPIAHPWLIYAELLHEGGPRAVEAATDIREKFLLP
;
A
#
# COMPACT_ATOMS: atom_id res chain seq x y z
N MET A 1 -2.52 3.05 24.73
CA MET A 1 -3.35 1.99 24.11
C MET A 1 -2.78 0.65 24.53
N PRO A 2 -3.57 -0.33 25.03
CA PRO A 2 -3.07 -1.65 25.42
C PRO A 2 -2.60 -2.43 24.16
N ASP A 3 -1.56 -3.29 24.32
CA ASP A 3 -1.02 -4.12 23.23
C ASP A 3 -2.09 -4.96 22.53
N ARG A 4 -3.08 -5.44 23.27
CA ARG A 4 -4.20 -6.20 22.71
C ARG A 4 -4.99 -5.37 21.67
N LYS A 5 -5.28 -4.10 21.97
CA LYS A 5 -6.02 -3.23 21.04
C LYS A 5 -5.16 -2.85 19.84
N LEU A 6 -3.84 -2.65 20.03
CA LEU A 6 -2.91 -2.42 18.93
C LEU A 6 -2.84 -3.64 18.00
N ALA A 7 -2.72 -4.84 18.57
CA ALA A 7 -2.72 -6.10 17.84
C ALA A 7 -4.01 -6.32 17.04
N GLU A 8 -5.15 -6.05 17.65
CA GLU A 8 -6.48 -6.18 17.02
C GLU A 8 -6.62 -5.20 15.84
N VAL A 9 -6.26 -3.93 16.02
CA VAL A 9 -6.34 -2.91 14.97
C VAL A 9 -5.38 -3.21 13.81
N ALA A 10 -4.17 -3.69 14.13
CA ALA A 10 -3.15 -4.01 13.12
C ALA A 10 -3.35 -5.40 12.47
N GLY A 11 -4.26 -6.23 12.97
CA GLY A 11 -4.45 -7.60 12.48
C GLY A 11 -3.25 -8.52 12.70
N ILE A 12 -2.46 -8.29 13.77
CA ILE A 12 -1.23 -9.04 14.10
C ILE A 12 -1.33 -9.71 15.48
N GLY A 13 -0.42 -10.63 15.75
CA GLY A 13 -0.32 -11.26 17.06
C GLY A 13 0.05 -10.27 18.18
N LYS A 14 -0.46 -10.49 19.41
CA LYS A 14 -0.17 -9.64 20.57
C LYS A 14 1.32 -9.53 20.86
N THR A 15 2.08 -10.60 20.69
CA THR A 15 3.54 -10.62 20.90
C THR A 15 4.24 -9.69 19.91
N ALA A 16 3.91 -9.80 18.62
CA ALA A 16 4.48 -8.91 17.58
C ALA A 16 4.13 -7.43 17.82
N ALA A 17 2.89 -7.13 18.24
CA ALA A 17 2.50 -5.78 18.60
C ALA A 17 3.29 -5.23 19.80
N ALA A 18 3.54 -6.07 20.81
CA ALA A 18 4.33 -5.71 21.98
C ALA A 18 5.82 -5.47 21.62
N GLU A 19 6.40 -6.33 20.81
CA GLU A 19 7.79 -6.19 20.33
C GLU A 19 7.99 -4.89 19.52
N VAL A 20 7.10 -4.60 18.57
CA VAL A 20 7.16 -3.35 17.79
C VAL A 20 7.01 -2.13 18.71
N ARG A 21 6.05 -2.14 19.63
CA ARG A 21 5.87 -1.06 20.61
C ARG A 21 7.10 -0.87 21.48
N GLN A 22 7.68 -1.97 21.97
CA GLN A 22 8.88 -1.92 22.81
C GLN A 22 10.04 -1.30 22.03
N ARG A 23 10.33 -1.79 20.82
CA ARG A 23 11.36 -1.25 19.94
C ARG A 23 11.19 0.25 19.69
N LEU A 24 9.98 0.69 19.33
CA LEU A 24 9.72 2.11 19.08
C LEU A 24 9.83 2.96 20.34
N THR A 25 9.60 2.39 21.53
CA THR A 25 9.80 3.08 22.80
C THR A 25 11.29 3.17 23.15
N GLU A 26 12.05 2.11 22.96
CA GLU A 26 13.49 2.07 23.19
C GLU A 26 14.26 3.01 22.26
N THR A 27 13.79 3.17 21.02
CA THR A 27 14.35 4.12 20.06
C THR A 27 13.86 5.57 20.23
N GLY A 28 13.00 5.84 21.23
CA GLY A 28 12.48 7.17 21.50
C GLY A 28 11.41 7.69 20.54
N VAL A 29 10.95 6.85 19.62
CA VAL A 29 9.87 7.19 18.67
C VAL A 29 8.51 7.27 19.36
N LEU A 30 8.28 6.36 20.33
CA LEU A 30 7.09 6.35 21.17
C LEU A 30 7.42 6.66 22.61
N HIS A 31 6.54 7.39 23.27
CA HIS A 31 6.57 7.61 24.71
C HIS A 31 5.30 7.05 25.37
N ALA A 32 5.47 6.26 26.44
CA ALA A 32 4.37 5.77 27.24
C ALA A 32 3.90 6.86 28.21
N THR A 33 2.62 7.22 28.15
CA THR A 33 1.99 8.19 29.06
C THR A 33 0.97 7.47 29.95
N ARG A 34 0.46 8.17 30.97
CA ARG A 34 -0.62 7.66 31.84
C ARG A 34 -1.90 7.30 31.05
N THR A 35 -2.15 7.96 29.94
CA THR A 35 -3.37 7.79 29.11
C THR A 35 -3.15 6.95 27.86
N GLY A 36 -1.91 6.57 27.55
CA GLY A 36 -1.63 5.75 26.37
C GLY A 36 -0.22 5.94 25.80
N LEU A 37 -0.10 5.76 24.50
CA LEU A 37 1.13 5.96 23.74
C LEU A 37 1.07 7.28 22.99
N GLN A 38 2.16 8.01 23.00
CA GLN A 38 2.35 9.25 22.24
C GLN A 38 3.49 9.05 21.25
N ILE A 39 3.28 9.45 20.00
CA ILE A 39 4.33 9.53 18.99
C ILE A 39 5.11 10.82 19.28
N VAL A 40 6.39 10.70 19.58
CA VAL A 40 7.29 11.81 19.92
C VAL A 40 8.08 12.25 18.68
N ASP A 41 8.56 11.28 17.93
CA ASP A 41 9.30 11.54 16.68
C ASP A 41 8.56 10.90 15.50
N ARG A 42 7.75 11.74 14.84
CA ARG A 42 6.99 11.33 13.66
C ARG A 42 7.90 11.06 12.46
N LYS A 43 9.00 11.82 12.34
CA LYS A 43 9.93 11.65 11.23
C LYS A 43 10.66 10.31 11.33
N ALA A 44 11.15 9.96 12.51
CA ALA A 44 11.77 8.66 12.74
C ALA A 44 10.78 7.50 12.52
N LEU A 45 9.51 7.65 12.92
CA LEU A 45 8.48 6.65 12.64
C LEU A 45 8.23 6.47 11.14
N GLU A 46 8.17 7.56 10.39
CA GLU A 46 8.03 7.56 8.94
C GLU A 46 9.21 6.87 8.25
N GLU A 47 10.44 7.24 8.64
CA GLU A 47 11.66 6.65 8.10
C GLU A 47 11.76 5.15 8.41
N ASP A 48 11.38 4.73 9.63
CA ASP A 48 11.33 3.31 10.01
C ASP A 48 10.30 2.53 9.20
N PHE A 49 9.11 3.10 9.02
CA PHE A 49 8.06 2.51 8.17
C PHE A 49 8.53 2.36 6.72
N LEU A 50 9.03 3.43 6.11
CA LEU A 50 9.47 3.41 4.72
C LEU A 50 10.63 2.43 4.51
N GLY A 51 11.61 2.45 5.41
CA GLY A 51 12.75 1.54 5.35
C GLY A 51 12.34 0.07 5.53
N GLY A 52 11.38 -0.21 6.42
CA GLY A 52 10.83 -1.55 6.63
C GLY A 52 10.00 -2.01 5.43
N TYR A 53 9.16 -1.13 4.89
CA TYR A 53 8.35 -1.41 3.71
C TYR A 53 9.23 -1.76 2.51
N GLU A 54 10.17 -0.91 2.15
CA GLU A 54 11.00 -1.05 0.96
C GLU A 54 11.93 -2.28 1.02
N ARG A 55 12.58 -2.50 2.17
CA ARG A 55 13.62 -3.54 2.28
C ARG A 55 13.10 -4.91 2.66
N VAL A 56 11.95 -4.98 3.35
CA VAL A 56 11.45 -6.23 3.90
C VAL A 56 10.07 -6.55 3.35
N LEU A 57 9.08 -5.70 3.65
CA LEU A 57 7.69 -6.05 3.41
C LEU A 57 7.35 -6.12 1.92
N ARG A 58 7.70 -5.10 1.15
CA ARG A 58 7.40 -5.05 -0.28
C ARG A 58 7.99 -6.23 -1.07
N PRO A 59 9.27 -6.63 -0.88
CA PRO A 59 9.82 -7.84 -1.50
C PRO A 59 9.07 -9.13 -1.15
N GLU A 60 8.62 -9.28 0.11
CA GLU A 60 7.84 -10.44 0.54
C GLU A 60 6.42 -10.47 -0.05
N LEU A 61 5.86 -9.30 -0.33
CA LEU A 61 4.53 -9.17 -0.95
C LEU A 61 4.57 -9.29 -2.48
N PHE A 62 5.74 -9.15 -3.09
CA PHE A 62 5.90 -9.13 -4.54
C PHE A 62 5.53 -10.48 -5.17
N MET A 63 4.53 -10.49 -6.05
CA MET A 63 4.06 -11.68 -6.76
C MET A 63 4.43 -11.68 -8.24
N GLY A 64 4.92 -10.57 -8.76
CA GLY A 64 5.37 -10.47 -10.14
C GLY A 64 5.08 -9.13 -10.79
N ARG A 65 5.76 -8.92 -11.93
CA ARG A 65 5.57 -7.75 -12.79
C ARG A 65 5.11 -8.20 -14.16
N PHE A 66 4.16 -7.47 -14.74
CA PHE A 66 3.42 -7.92 -15.91
C PHE A 66 3.19 -6.77 -16.89
N ARG A 67 3.20 -7.12 -18.17
CA ARG A 67 2.76 -6.24 -19.25
C ARG A 67 1.30 -6.58 -19.59
N PRO A 68 0.36 -5.63 -19.39
CA PRO A 68 -1.01 -5.83 -19.83
C PRO A 68 -1.14 -5.74 -21.35
N LEU A 69 -2.03 -6.51 -21.95
CA LEU A 69 -2.43 -6.29 -23.34
C LEU A 69 -3.33 -5.05 -23.47
N GLU A 70 -4.08 -4.72 -22.42
CA GLU A 70 -4.82 -3.46 -22.32
C GLU A 70 -3.85 -2.31 -22.03
N ARG A 71 -3.82 -1.31 -22.89
CA ARG A 71 -2.90 -0.17 -22.77
C ARG A 71 -3.48 1.00 -22.00
N ASP A 72 -4.82 1.11 -21.97
CA ASP A 72 -5.47 2.17 -21.19
C ASP A 72 -5.59 1.76 -19.71
N PRO A 73 -4.94 2.49 -18.78
CA PRO A 73 -4.98 2.16 -17.35
C PRO A 73 -6.40 2.18 -16.76
N THR A 74 -7.28 3.03 -17.27
CA THR A 74 -8.65 3.13 -16.77
C THR A 74 -9.44 1.87 -17.13
N THR A 75 -9.36 1.46 -18.39
CA THR A 75 -9.97 0.21 -18.88
C THR A 75 -9.40 -1.00 -18.18
N LEU A 76 -8.09 -1.02 -17.94
CA LEU A 76 -7.43 -2.09 -17.19
C LEU A 76 -8.01 -2.21 -15.77
N LEU A 77 -8.16 -1.10 -15.06
CA LEU A 77 -8.69 -1.09 -13.70
C LEU A 77 -10.17 -1.49 -13.64
N GLU A 78 -10.98 -1.15 -14.65
CA GLU A 78 -12.35 -1.65 -14.74
C GLU A 78 -12.39 -3.18 -14.95
N LYS A 79 -11.46 -3.74 -15.73
CA LYS A 79 -11.31 -5.19 -15.87
C LYS A 79 -10.90 -5.86 -14.55
N PHE A 80 -9.98 -5.26 -13.79
CA PHE A 80 -9.63 -5.72 -12.44
C PHE A 80 -10.85 -5.75 -11.53
N LYS A 81 -11.61 -4.66 -11.50
CA LYS A 81 -12.83 -4.53 -10.70
C LYS A 81 -13.86 -5.59 -11.04
N GLN A 82 -14.14 -5.78 -12.34
CA GLN A 82 -15.11 -6.79 -12.79
C GLN A 82 -14.65 -8.21 -12.42
N TRP A 83 -13.38 -8.52 -12.69
CA TRP A 83 -12.81 -9.82 -12.37
C TRP A 83 -12.83 -10.11 -10.87
N ALA A 84 -12.40 -9.15 -10.05
CA ALA A 84 -12.36 -9.27 -8.60
C ALA A 84 -13.77 -9.44 -8.01
N GLY A 85 -14.77 -8.70 -8.52
CA GLY A 85 -16.16 -8.84 -8.11
C GLY A 85 -16.76 -10.21 -8.48
N GLN A 86 -16.45 -10.73 -9.66
CA GLN A 86 -16.93 -12.05 -10.10
C GLN A 86 -16.30 -13.23 -9.34
N ASN A 87 -15.10 -13.02 -8.80
CA ASN A 87 -14.34 -14.06 -8.10
C ASN A 87 -14.32 -13.85 -6.57
N GLU A 88 -15.00 -12.82 -6.08
CA GLU A 88 -15.03 -12.44 -4.65
C GLU A 88 -13.63 -12.26 -4.05
N VAL A 89 -12.70 -11.72 -4.85
CA VAL A 89 -11.30 -11.52 -4.45
C VAL A 89 -11.10 -10.09 -3.98
N PRO A 90 -10.60 -9.88 -2.74
CA PRO A 90 -10.23 -8.55 -2.27
C PRO A 90 -9.04 -8.00 -3.06
N TRP A 91 -9.10 -6.72 -3.37
CA TRP A 91 -8.05 -6.02 -4.09
C TRP A 91 -8.06 -4.52 -3.80
N ALA A 92 -6.93 -3.85 -4.01
CA ALA A 92 -6.86 -2.39 -3.99
C ALA A 92 -5.69 -1.90 -4.83
N VAL A 93 -5.86 -0.77 -5.50
CA VAL A 93 -4.74 -0.10 -6.17
C VAL A 93 -3.95 0.74 -5.17
N THR A 94 -2.67 0.92 -5.46
CA THR A 94 -1.75 1.79 -4.70
C THR A 94 -0.92 2.64 -5.67
N GLY A 95 0.11 3.35 -5.22
CA GLY A 95 0.98 4.16 -6.07
C GLY A 95 0.25 5.18 -6.94
N ALA A 96 0.69 5.33 -8.19
CA ALA A 96 0.18 6.34 -9.12
C ALA A 96 -1.34 6.29 -9.38
N PRO A 97 -1.98 5.14 -9.65
CA PRO A 97 -3.42 5.08 -9.90
C PRO A 97 -4.26 5.49 -8.68
N ALA A 98 -3.80 5.18 -7.46
CA ALA A 98 -4.46 5.60 -6.23
C ALA A 98 -4.23 7.08 -5.95
N ALA A 99 -3.00 7.57 -6.11
CA ALA A 99 -2.67 8.99 -5.97
C ALA A 99 -3.49 9.85 -6.94
N PHE A 100 -3.61 9.45 -8.21
CA PHE A 100 -4.44 10.17 -9.17
C PHE A 100 -5.91 10.30 -8.72
N ARG A 101 -6.46 9.28 -8.07
CA ARG A 101 -7.83 9.34 -7.54
C ARG A 101 -7.98 10.33 -6.40
N LEU A 102 -6.94 10.51 -5.61
CA LEU A 102 -6.93 11.42 -4.46
C LEU A 102 -6.59 12.87 -4.83
N GLN A 103 -5.64 13.06 -5.75
CA GLN A 103 -5.03 14.37 -6.05
C GLN A 103 -5.44 14.94 -7.41
N ARG A 104 -5.77 14.06 -8.39
CA ARG A 104 -6.18 14.42 -9.77
C ARG A 104 -5.11 14.99 -10.67
N PHE A 105 -3.84 15.04 -10.28
CA PHE A 105 -2.77 15.61 -11.13
C PHE A 105 -1.70 14.62 -11.58
N TYR A 106 -1.31 13.62 -10.74
CA TYR A 106 -0.27 12.68 -11.10
C TYR A 106 -0.83 11.43 -11.81
N ARG A 107 -0.36 11.18 -13.01
CA ARG A 107 -0.66 9.98 -13.80
C ARG A 107 0.66 9.27 -14.13
N GLY A 108 1.09 8.37 -13.26
CA GLY A 108 2.22 7.49 -13.53
C GLY A 108 1.84 6.34 -14.47
N GLU A 109 2.84 5.68 -15.02
CA GLU A 109 2.65 4.51 -15.88
C GLU A 109 2.50 3.21 -15.10
N GLU A 110 3.04 3.18 -13.88
CA GLU A 110 3.00 2.02 -13.00
C GLU A 110 1.60 1.81 -12.40
N VAL A 111 1.18 0.55 -12.36
CA VAL A 111 -0.11 0.12 -11.81
C VAL A 111 0.14 -0.97 -10.75
N PRO A 112 0.62 -0.60 -9.56
CA PRO A 112 0.74 -1.55 -8.46
C PRO A 112 -0.63 -1.85 -7.85
N VAL A 113 -0.90 -3.15 -7.66
CA VAL A 113 -2.19 -3.68 -7.17
C VAL A 113 -1.95 -4.70 -6.09
N PHE A 114 -2.54 -4.49 -4.92
CA PHE A 114 -2.68 -5.52 -3.90
C PHE A 114 -3.82 -6.46 -4.28
N ILE A 115 -3.63 -7.77 -4.10
CA ILE A 115 -4.61 -8.80 -4.47
C ILE A 115 -4.59 -9.97 -3.47
N GLY A 116 -5.76 -10.41 -3.03
CA GLY A 116 -5.96 -11.47 -2.04
C GLY A 116 -6.01 -12.89 -2.63
N THR A 117 -5.31 -13.14 -3.74
CA THR A 117 -5.24 -14.48 -4.35
C THR A 117 -3.93 -14.70 -5.09
N ALA A 118 -3.64 -15.97 -5.43
CA ALA A 118 -2.53 -16.31 -6.31
C ALA A 118 -2.71 -15.68 -7.70
N PRO A 119 -1.62 -15.26 -8.38
CA PRO A 119 -1.71 -14.47 -9.62
C PRO A 119 -2.16 -15.25 -10.85
N ASP A 120 -2.01 -16.58 -10.88
CA ASP A 120 -2.11 -17.41 -12.10
C ASP A 120 -3.45 -17.26 -12.85
N ARG A 121 -4.56 -17.28 -12.12
CA ARG A 121 -5.91 -17.13 -12.71
C ARG A 121 -6.13 -15.71 -13.18
N LEU A 122 -5.82 -14.74 -12.33
CA LEU A 122 -5.94 -13.32 -12.64
C LEU A 122 -5.15 -12.94 -13.89
N THR A 123 -3.87 -13.33 -13.96
CA THR A 123 -2.98 -12.97 -15.07
C THR A 123 -3.44 -13.56 -16.39
N ARG A 124 -3.96 -14.81 -16.38
CA ARG A 124 -4.54 -15.44 -17.54
C ARG A 124 -5.79 -14.73 -18.03
N ASP A 125 -6.74 -14.48 -17.11
CA ASP A 125 -8.05 -13.92 -17.44
C ASP A 125 -7.94 -12.46 -17.90
N LEU A 126 -7.07 -11.67 -17.28
CA LEU A 126 -6.80 -10.29 -17.66
C LEU A 126 -5.72 -10.13 -18.74
N LYS A 127 -5.15 -11.22 -19.25
CA LYS A 127 -4.08 -11.23 -20.25
C LYS A 127 -2.88 -10.39 -19.85
N LEU A 128 -2.40 -10.60 -18.63
CA LEU A 128 -1.19 -10.00 -18.10
C LEU A 128 0.00 -10.93 -18.41
N LEU A 129 0.93 -10.48 -19.24
CA LEU A 129 2.09 -11.28 -19.64
C LEU A 129 3.26 -11.01 -18.68
N PRO A 130 3.93 -12.04 -18.12
CA PRO A 130 5.12 -11.83 -17.30
C PRO A 130 6.16 -11.00 -18.04
N ASP A 131 6.57 -9.87 -17.45
CA ASP A 131 7.54 -8.96 -18.06
C ASP A 131 8.20 -8.12 -16.98
N LYS A 132 9.55 -8.24 -16.85
CA LYS A 132 10.31 -7.45 -15.85
C LYS A 132 10.18 -5.93 -16.04
N ASN A 133 9.86 -5.47 -17.25
CA ASN A 133 9.63 -4.08 -17.60
C ASN A 133 8.12 -3.77 -17.75
N GLY A 134 7.26 -4.69 -17.33
CA GLY A 134 5.81 -4.48 -17.36
C GLY A 134 5.37 -3.38 -16.41
N THR A 135 4.24 -2.77 -16.67
CA THR A 135 3.71 -1.66 -15.88
C THR A 135 2.78 -2.10 -14.74
N VAL A 136 2.32 -3.35 -14.74
CA VAL A 136 1.48 -3.88 -13.65
C VAL A 136 2.34 -4.64 -12.66
N THR A 137 2.32 -4.24 -11.40
CA THR A 137 2.95 -4.96 -10.30
C THR A 137 1.86 -5.57 -9.43
N LEU A 138 1.88 -6.89 -9.26
CA LEU A 138 0.99 -7.58 -8.31
C LEU A 138 1.70 -7.75 -6.97
N LEU A 139 1.02 -7.34 -5.91
CA LEU A 139 1.46 -7.45 -4.53
C LEU A 139 0.42 -8.26 -3.75
N ARG A 140 0.88 -9.14 -2.86
CA ARG A 140 0.00 -9.90 -1.99
C ARG A 140 -0.69 -8.98 -0.98
N GLU A 141 -1.97 -9.21 -0.77
CA GLU A 141 -2.72 -8.59 0.33
C GLU A 141 -2.09 -8.91 1.69
N PHE A 142 -2.11 -7.95 2.60
CA PHE A 142 -1.64 -8.13 3.97
C PHE A 142 -2.38 -7.21 4.94
N GLY A 143 -2.50 -7.63 6.19
CA GLY A 143 -3.03 -6.81 7.28
C GLY A 143 -4.45 -6.28 7.03
N THR A 144 -4.78 -5.18 7.72
CA THR A 144 -6.10 -4.54 7.67
C THR A 144 -6.07 -3.13 7.04
N LEU A 145 -4.95 -2.74 6.43
CA LEU A 145 -4.76 -1.40 5.85
C LEU A 145 -5.35 -1.24 4.45
N PHE A 146 -6.00 -2.28 3.93
CA PHE A 146 -6.56 -2.24 2.59
C PHE A 146 -7.86 -3.08 2.48
N PRO A 147 -8.82 -2.70 1.65
CA PRO A 147 -8.88 -1.36 1.05
C PRO A 147 -9.17 -0.29 2.10
N TRP A 148 -8.54 0.87 1.97
CA TRP A 148 -8.82 2.00 2.85
C TRP A 148 -10.16 2.66 2.54
N ARG A 149 -10.43 2.88 1.25
CA ARG A 149 -11.71 3.39 0.76
C ARG A 149 -11.91 3.09 -0.73
N VAL A 150 -13.08 3.40 -1.25
CA VAL A 150 -13.43 3.25 -2.68
C VAL A 150 -13.55 4.63 -3.31
N GLU A 151 -12.78 4.89 -4.36
CA GLU A 151 -12.79 6.14 -5.13
C GLU A 151 -13.14 5.87 -6.59
N GLY A 152 -14.25 6.45 -7.06
CA GLY A 152 -14.73 6.20 -8.43
C GLY A 152 -15.00 4.71 -8.72
N GLY A 153 -15.44 3.97 -7.73
CA GLY A 153 -15.72 2.53 -7.85
C GLY A 153 -14.47 1.63 -7.82
N VAL A 154 -13.28 2.19 -7.57
CA VAL A 154 -12.01 1.46 -7.45
C VAL A 154 -11.54 1.50 -5.99
N PRO A 155 -11.31 0.34 -5.35
CA PRO A 155 -10.73 0.31 -4.01
C PRO A 155 -9.28 0.79 -4.04
N ILE A 156 -8.92 1.66 -3.12
CA ILE A 156 -7.56 2.18 -2.96
C ILE A 156 -6.97 1.80 -1.61
N ALA A 157 -5.67 1.57 -1.61
CA ALA A 157 -4.91 1.25 -0.41
C ALA A 157 -4.82 2.44 0.57
N HIS A 158 -4.39 2.17 1.79
CA HIS A 158 -4.17 3.21 2.79
C HIS A 158 -3.11 4.23 2.32
N PRO A 159 -3.24 5.54 2.62
CA PRO A 159 -2.30 6.58 2.17
C PRO A 159 -0.83 6.29 2.47
N TRP A 160 -0.50 5.62 3.57
CA TRP A 160 0.87 5.17 3.86
C TRP A 160 1.43 4.24 2.79
N LEU A 161 0.62 3.33 2.24
CA LEU A 161 1.04 2.41 1.18
C LEU A 161 1.12 3.12 -0.17
N ILE A 162 0.22 4.06 -0.44
CA ILE A 162 0.28 4.91 -1.64
C ILE A 162 1.57 5.73 -1.64
N TYR A 163 1.88 6.36 -0.51
CA TYR A 163 3.10 7.14 -0.29
C TYR A 163 4.35 6.30 -0.52
N ALA A 164 4.43 5.12 0.11
CA ALA A 164 5.58 4.24 -0.04
C ALA A 164 5.78 3.74 -1.49
N GLU A 165 4.70 3.39 -2.20
CA GLU A 165 4.79 2.95 -3.60
C GLU A 165 5.17 4.09 -4.56
N LEU A 166 4.73 5.33 -4.31
CA LEU A 166 5.17 6.50 -5.09
C LEU A 166 6.67 6.79 -4.90
N LEU A 167 7.17 6.64 -3.67
CA LEU A 167 8.61 6.77 -3.41
C LEU A 167 9.41 5.62 -4.04
N HIS A 168 8.87 4.40 -4.04
CA HIS A 168 9.45 3.25 -4.72
C HIS A 168 9.51 3.43 -6.25
N GLU A 169 8.44 3.96 -6.86
CA GLU A 169 8.40 4.30 -8.29
C GLU A 169 9.49 5.32 -8.63
N GLY A 170 9.71 6.29 -7.76
CA GLY A 170 10.76 7.28 -7.88
C GLY A 170 10.54 8.30 -9.00
N GLY A 171 11.56 9.09 -9.26
CA GLY A 171 11.49 10.18 -10.20
C GLY A 171 10.79 11.43 -9.63
N PRO A 172 11.05 12.61 -10.21
CA PRO A 172 10.63 13.90 -9.62
C PRO A 172 9.11 14.03 -9.44
N ARG A 173 8.33 13.57 -10.41
CA ARG A 173 6.86 13.67 -10.38
C ARG A 173 6.21 12.73 -9.38
N ALA A 174 6.73 11.50 -9.23
CA ALA A 174 6.23 10.55 -8.23
C ALA A 174 6.56 11.04 -6.82
N VAL A 175 7.76 11.59 -6.60
CA VAL A 175 8.16 12.19 -5.32
C VAL A 175 7.30 13.42 -4.98
N GLU A 176 6.98 14.28 -5.95
CA GLU A 176 6.05 15.40 -5.75
C GLU A 176 4.65 14.90 -5.34
N ALA A 177 4.14 13.88 -6.04
CA ALA A 177 2.86 13.25 -5.68
C ALA A 177 2.90 12.60 -4.30
N ALA A 178 4.00 11.94 -3.94
CA ALA A 178 4.21 11.37 -2.62
C ALA A 178 4.16 12.45 -1.54
N THR A 179 4.85 13.57 -1.75
CA THR A 179 4.84 14.72 -0.82
C THR A 179 3.44 15.26 -0.59
N ASP A 180 2.65 15.42 -1.64
CA ASP A 180 1.27 15.88 -1.54
C ASP A 180 0.36 14.87 -0.78
N ILE A 181 0.52 13.56 -1.02
CA ILE A 181 -0.17 12.52 -0.23
C ILE A 181 0.22 12.62 1.25
N ARG A 182 1.51 12.77 1.54
CA ARG A 182 2.02 12.90 2.90
C ARG A 182 1.40 14.09 3.62
N GLU A 183 1.40 15.26 2.99
CA GLU A 183 0.89 16.50 3.59
C GLU A 183 -0.63 16.46 3.82
N LYS A 184 -1.40 15.92 2.88
CA LYS A 184 -2.87 15.92 2.95
C LYS A 184 -3.46 14.81 3.81
N PHE A 185 -2.80 13.65 3.89
CA PHE A 185 -3.39 12.45 4.48
C PHE A 185 -2.61 11.83 5.63
N LEU A 186 -1.32 12.15 5.78
CA LEU A 186 -0.45 11.54 6.79
C LEU A 186 0.00 12.53 7.88
N LEU A 187 -0.01 13.82 7.58
CA LEU A 187 0.23 14.88 8.54
C LEU A 187 -1.12 15.48 8.92
N PRO A 188 -1.61 15.25 10.15
CA PRO A 188 -2.81 15.90 10.66
C PRO A 188 -2.53 17.37 11.02
#